data_e6e7f94de58030970dd9b804f0f26606
#
_entry.id   e6e7f94de58030970dd9b804f0f26606
#
_cell.length_a   1.000
_cell.length_b   1.000
_cell.length_c   1.000
_cell.angle_alpha   90.00
_cell.angle_beta   90.00
_cell.angle_gamma   90.00
#
_symmetry.space_group_name_H-M   'P 1'
#
loop_
_entity.id
_entity.type
_entity.pdbx_description
1 polymer ?
#
loop_
_entity_poly.entity_id
_entity_poly.type
_entity_poly.pdbx_seq_one_letter_code
_entity_poly.pdbx_strand_id
1 'polypeptide(L)'
;MLGTIIAIIVTIITGYLIVKKYKAQPVLLMSGIFLMACAVLIVGKPLLNAKQTTGLIWFDIFKYITTLFESRAAGLGMIIMAVAGFTRYMDKIGASKVLVKICIKPLELFHAPYVVLGLGYIVGQILNIFIPSASGLGLLLMLTMYPILVSLGVSKGGATAMIATASCLDLGPGSGNATLAAKNAGMDVAVYFASYQIPVAIGVMAVVAISHMFVQQHFDKKEGHLAKKIDLEGHAEGEDDPSKLYALLPILPLFLILVFSKLFIASIKMDVVTAMIISIIVSMIFEYVRKRDLKEVLKSMQIFFDGMGTQFAAVVTLIVAGEVFAKGLTSIGAIDTIIKGAQNAGFGSLGMTLVMTGVIVVASIVMGSGNAPFFAFAALAPAVAAKMGIAPVLMLLPMQFAAGIARNVSPITAVVVAVSGISNVPPIEIAKRSAIPMGLGLLATLIGTFTLLH
;
A
#
# COMPACT_ATOMS: atom_id res chain seq x y z
N MET A 1 -30.20 16.86 -9.69
CA MET A 1 -29.48 16.97 -10.98
C MET A 1 -28.37 18.03 -10.94
N LEU A 2 -28.59 19.29 -10.51
CA LEU A 2 -27.55 20.32 -10.47
C LEU A 2 -26.34 19.92 -9.61
N GLY A 3 -26.56 19.39 -8.39
CA GLY A 3 -25.49 18.94 -7.50
C GLY A 3 -24.60 17.84 -8.11
N THR A 4 -25.19 16.90 -8.85
CA THR A 4 -24.43 15.84 -9.52
C THR A 4 -23.59 16.35 -10.65
N ILE A 5 -24.07 17.33 -11.44
CA ILE A 5 -23.31 17.96 -12.51
C ILE A 5 -22.08 18.68 -11.92
N ILE A 6 -22.29 19.46 -10.85
CA ILE A 6 -21.18 20.14 -10.15
C ILE A 6 -20.17 19.13 -9.63
N ALA A 7 -20.63 18.03 -9.02
CA ALA A 7 -19.75 16.99 -8.50
C ALA A 7 -18.90 16.33 -9.61
N ILE A 8 -19.50 16.05 -10.78
CA ILE A 8 -18.77 15.50 -11.95
C ILE A 8 -17.71 16.49 -12.43
N ILE A 9 -18.08 17.76 -12.62
CA ILE A 9 -17.15 18.79 -13.09
C ILE A 9 -15.98 18.94 -12.10
N VAL A 10 -16.28 19.06 -10.80
CA VAL A 10 -15.24 19.18 -9.76
C VAL A 10 -14.35 17.94 -9.72
N THR A 11 -14.91 16.73 -9.85
CA THR A 11 -14.13 15.49 -9.89
C THR A 11 -13.19 15.46 -11.10
N ILE A 12 -13.65 15.88 -12.28
CA ILE A 12 -12.82 15.97 -13.49
C ILE A 12 -11.70 16.98 -13.29
N ILE A 13 -12.00 18.17 -12.75
CA ILE A 13 -10.99 19.21 -12.48
C ILE A 13 -9.98 18.70 -11.45
N THR A 14 -10.45 18.07 -10.37
CA THR A 14 -9.59 17.46 -9.34
C THR A 14 -8.65 16.45 -9.96
N GLY A 15 -9.16 15.52 -10.76
CA GLY A 15 -8.36 14.54 -11.50
C GLY A 15 -7.35 15.20 -12.43
N TYR A 16 -7.77 16.19 -13.22
CA TYR A 16 -6.88 16.93 -14.13
C TYR A 16 -5.73 17.62 -13.40
N LEU A 17 -6.00 18.30 -12.27
CA LEU A 17 -4.95 18.96 -11.47
C LEU A 17 -3.94 17.95 -10.91
N ILE A 18 -4.42 16.79 -10.42
CA ILE A 18 -3.54 15.74 -9.91
C ILE A 18 -2.68 15.15 -11.03
N VAL A 19 -3.24 14.94 -12.23
CA VAL A 19 -2.51 14.51 -13.43
C VAL A 19 -1.43 15.53 -13.83
N LYS A 20 -1.72 16.82 -13.66
CA LYS A 20 -0.75 17.93 -13.85
C LYS A 20 0.29 18.03 -12.71
N LYS A 21 0.39 17.01 -11.85
CA LYS A 21 1.37 16.89 -10.73
C LYS A 21 1.20 17.92 -9.62
N TYR A 22 0.02 18.53 -9.47
CA TYR A 22 -0.29 19.24 -8.23
C TYR A 22 -0.40 18.24 -7.07
N LYS A 23 0.01 18.64 -5.87
CA LYS A 23 -0.06 17.77 -4.68
C LYS A 23 -1.51 17.38 -4.40
N ALA A 24 -1.77 16.07 -4.25
CA ALA A 24 -3.12 15.54 -4.08
C ALA A 24 -3.82 16.05 -2.80
N GLN A 25 -3.06 16.24 -1.69
CA GLN A 25 -3.62 16.71 -0.42
C GLN A 25 -4.37 18.05 -0.56
N PRO A 26 -3.73 19.17 -0.99
CA PRO A 26 -4.45 20.44 -1.11
C PRO A 26 -5.54 20.39 -2.18
N VAL A 27 -5.34 19.68 -3.29
CA VAL A 27 -6.34 19.58 -4.37
C VAL A 27 -7.60 18.88 -3.86
N LEU A 28 -7.49 17.74 -3.20
CA LEU A 28 -8.64 17.01 -2.65
C LEU A 28 -9.32 17.81 -1.53
N LEU A 29 -8.53 18.42 -0.64
CA LEU A 29 -9.06 19.21 0.47
C LEU A 29 -9.90 20.40 -0.03
N MET A 30 -9.35 21.20 -0.95
CA MET A 30 -10.03 22.36 -1.51
C MET A 30 -11.26 21.98 -2.34
N SER A 31 -11.17 20.91 -3.13
CA SER A 31 -12.31 20.38 -3.89
C SER A 31 -13.43 19.88 -2.95
N GLY A 32 -13.07 19.22 -1.86
CA GLY A 32 -14.04 18.79 -0.87
C GLY A 32 -14.72 19.94 -0.14
N ILE A 33 -13.96 20.97 0.27
CA ILE A 33 -14.50 22.21 0.88
C ILE A 33 -15.47 22.87 -0.10
N PHE A 34 -15.10 23.02 -1.38
CA PHE A 34 -15.95 23.59 -2.39
C PHE A 34 -17.25 22.80 -2.59
N LEU A 35 -17.17 21.46 -2.65
CA LEU A 35 -18.36 20.61 -2.77
C LEU A 35 -19.28 20.71 -1.55
N MET A 36 -18.70 20.77 -0.33
CA MET A 36 -19.51 20.98 0.89
C MET A 36 -20.17 22.34 0.90
N ALA A 37 -19.47 23.40 0.47
CA ALA A 37 -20.05 24.73 0.35
C ALA A 37 -21.20 24.75 -0.67
N CYS A 38 -21.03 24.10 -1.84
CA CYS A 38 -22.12 23.93 -2.82
C CYS A 38 -23.28 23.12 -2.22
N ALA A 39 -23.02 22.08 -1.42
CA ALA A 39 -24.06 21.29 -0.78
C ALA A 39 -24.88 22.13 0.23
N VAL A 40 -24.23 23.00 0.98
CA VAL A 40 -24.91 23.94 1.89
C VAL A 40 -25.87 24.86 1.12
N LEU A 41 -25.45 25.39 -0.02
CA LEU A 41 -26.25 26.29 -0.86
C LEU A 41 -27.42 25.59 -1.58
N ILE A 42 -27.19 24.38 -2.09
CA ILE A 42 -28.14 23.69 -2.97
C ILE A 42 -29.05 22.74 -2.20
N VAL A 43 -28.51 22.01 -1.23
CA VAL A 43 -29.23 20.95 -0.51
C VAL A 43 -29.77 21.46 0.82
N GLY A 44 -29.08 22.44 1.45
CA GLY A 44 -29.51 23.06 2.71
C GLY A 44 -29.51 22.12 3.92
N LYS A 45 -28.87 20.93 3.82
CA LYS A 45 -28.81 19.97 4.92
C LYS A 45 -27.59 20.21 5.81
N PRO A 46 -27.73 20.00 7.14
CA PRO A 46 -26.60 20.13 8.05
C PRO A 46 -25.50 19.13 7.72
N LEU A 47 -24.25 19.58 7.79
CA LEU A 47 -23.06 18.75 7.54
C LEU A 47 -22.66 17.91 8.75
N LEU A 48 -22.97 18.41 9.95
CA LEU A 48 -22.70 17.81 11.25
C LEU A 48 -23.99 17.50 12.00
N ASN A 49 -23.91 16.58 12.96
CA ASN A 49 -24.98 16.30 13.88
C ASN A 49 -25.21 17.48 14.83
N ALA A 50 -26.42 17.62 15.38
CA ALA A 50 -26.80 18.72 16.29
C ALA A 50 -25.88 18.91 17.50
N LYS A 51 -25.20 17.85 17.98
CA LYS A 51 -24.24 17.89 19.09
C LYS A 51 -22.84 18.38 18.69
N GLN A 52 -22.55 18.46 17.42
CA GLN A 52 -21.22 18.79 16.89
C GLN A 52 -21.16 20.11 16.10
N THR A 53 -22.32 20.69 15.82
CA THR A 53 -22.44 21.95 15.09
C THR A 53 -21.85 23.13 15.88
N THR A 54 -21.25 24.06 15.16
CA THR A 54 -20.77 25.35 15.71
C THR A 54 -21.89 26.38 15.90
N GLY A 55 -23.12 26.07 15.44
CA GLY A 55 -24.22 27.01 15.36
C GLY A 55 -24.27 27.79 14.05
N LEU A 56 -23.21 27.78 13.24
CA LEU A 56 -23.16 28.39 11.91
C LEU A 56 -22.72 27.38 10.87
N ILE A 57 -23.62 27.03 9.92
CA ILE A 57 -23.41 25.95 8.93
C ILE A 57 -22.14 26.14 8.10
N TRP A 58 -21.71 27.38 7.85
CA TRP A 58 -20.46 27.67 7.13
C TRP A 58 -19.22 27.33 7.96
N PHE A 59 -19.27 27.49 9.26
CA PHE A 59 -18.17 27.08 10.15
C PHE A 59 -18.17 25.56 10.38
N ASP A 60 -19.31 24.91 10.21
CA ASP A 60 -19.40 23.46 10.31
C ASP A 60 -18.56 22.72 9.26
N ILE A 61 -18.30 23.34 8.09
CA ILE A 61 -17.36 22.81 7.09
C ILE A 61 -15.98 22.64 7.71
N PHE A 62 -15.48 23.68 8.38
CA PHE A 62 -14.15 23.66 9.00
C PHE A 62 -14.13 22.82 10.27
N LYS A 63 -15.22 22.83 11.06
CA LYS A 63 -15.36 21.96 12.23
C LYS A 63 -15.33 20.49 11.85
N TYR A 64 -15.96 20.11 10.74
CA TYR A 64 -15.88 18.75 10.21
C TYR A 64 -14.40 18.36 9.93
N ILE A 65 -13.65 19.24 9.30
CA ILE A 65 -12.22 18.97 8.97
C ILE A 65 -11.39 18.79 10.24
N THR A 66 -11.56 19.66 11.26
CA THR A 66 -10.80 19.55 12.52
C THR A 66 -11.14 18.27 13.26
N THR A 67 -12.41 17.93 13.37
CA THR A 67 -12.87 16.68 14.02
C THR A 67 -12.34 15.44 13.27
N LEU A 68 -12.30 15.51 11.94
CA LEU A 68 -11.74 14.44 11.12
C LEU A 68 -10.24 14.28 11.35
N PHE A 69 -9.47 15.40 11.40
CA PHE A 69 -8.04 15.36 11.73
C PHE A 69 -7.79 14.73 13.12
N GLU A 70 -8.52 15.17 14.14
CA GLU A 70 -8.41 14.61 15.49
C GLU A 70 -8.65 13.11 15.50
N SER A 71 -9.76 12.67 14.88
CA SER A 71 -10.13 11.25 14.82
C SER A 71 -9.12 10.41 14.02
N ARG A 72 -8.61 10.94 12.90
CA ARG A 72 -7.69 10.18 12.05
C ARG A 72 -6.27 10.19 12.61
N ALA A 73 -5.80 11.28 13.19
CA ALA A 73 -4.49 11.32 13.83
C ALA A 73 -4.41 10.36 15.02
N ALA A 74 -5.41 10.37 15.91
CA ALA A 74 -5.44 9.49 17.08
C ALA A 74 -5.71 8.01 16.76
N GLY A 75 -6.40 7.72 15.67
CA GLY A 75 -6.76 6.36 15.28
C GLY A 75 -5.83 5.78 14.21
N LEU A 76 -6.34 5.72 12.98
CA LEU A 76 -5.63 5.14 11.83
C LEU A 76 -4.26 5.81 11.58
N GLY A 77 -4.18 7.13 11.75
CA GLY A 77 -2.96 7.89 11.56
C GLY A 77 -1.86 7.45 12.52
N MET A 78 -2.18 7.23 13.79
CA MET A 78 -1.22 6.74 14.79
C MET A 78 -0.65 5.37 14.38
N ILE A 79 -1.49 4.47 13.86
CA ILE A 79 -1.04 3.17 13.37
C ILE A 79 -0.04 3.34 12.22
N ILE A 80 -0.39 4.13 11.21
CA ILE A 80 0.45 4.36 10.03
C ILE A 80 1.77 5.03 10.43
N MET A 81 1.73 6.01 11.32
CA MET A 81 2.92 6.68 11.84
C MET A 81 3.82 5.72 12.61
N ALA A 82 3.28 4.93 13.55
CA ALA A 82 4.06 4.00 14.36
C ALA A 82 4.75 2.93 13.50
N VAL A 83 4.04 2.36 12.51
CA VAL A 83 4.62 1.39 11.56
C VAL A 83 5.75 2.00 10.75
N ALA A 84 5.58 3.21 10.24
CA ALA A 84 6.61 3.86 9.43
C ALA A 84 7.84 4.24 10.26
N GLY A 85 7.62 4.72 11.49
CA GLY A 85 8.71 4.97 12.44
C GLY A 85 9.49 3.71 12.76
N PHE A 86 8.79 2.62 13.06
CA PHE A 86 9.39 1.32 13.33
C PHE A 86 10.20 0.81 12.11
N THR A 87 9.62 0.83 10.91
CA THR A 87 10.31 0.41 9.69
C THR A 87 11.60 1.20 9.47
N ARG A 88 11.55 2.53 9.62
CA ARG A 88 12.74 3.38 9.51
C ARG A 88 13.82 3.04 10.54
N TYR A 89 13.42 2.70 11.75
CA TYR A 89 14.34 2.28 12.80
C TYR A 89 14.98 0.92 12.46
N MET A 90 14.20 -0.06 11.97
CA MET A 90 14.70 -1.36 11.52
C MET A 90 15.72 -1.23 10.38
N ASP A 91 15.47 -0.32 9.43
CA ASP A 91 16.41 -0.04 8.34
C ASP A 91 17.71 0.56 8.89
N LYS A 92 17.62 1.49 9.86
CA LYS A 92 18.79 2.14 10.47
C LYS A 92 19.70 1.18 11.22
N ILE A 93 19.14 0.24 11.99
CA ILE A 93 19.92 -0.74 12.75
C ILE A 93 20.37 -1.94 11.90
N GLY A 94 19.99 -2.00 10.63
CA GLY A 94 20.33 -3.05 9.69
C GLY A 94 19.49 -4.33 9.82
N ALA A 95 18.46 -4.34 10.67
CA ALA A 95 17.61 -5.53 10.90
C ALA A 95 16.84 -5.94 9.63
N SER A 96 16.29 -4.98 8.88
CA SER A 96 15.65 -5.23 7.58
C SER A 96 16.61 -5.88 6.58
N LYS A 97 17.86 -5.43 6.51
CA LYS A 97 18.90 -5.99 5.64
C LYS A 97 19.22 -7.44 5.96
N VAL A 98 19.38 -7.75 7.27
CA VAL A 98 19.65 -9.12 7.73
C VAL A 98 18.48 -10.06 7.40
N LEU A 99 17.24 -9.63 7.65
CA LEU A 99 16.05 -10.41 7.31
C LEU A 99 16.00 -10.73 5.81
N VAL A 100 16.22 -9.74 4.96
CA VAL A 100 16.24 -9.91 3.49
C VAL A 100 17.33 -10.91 3.08
N LYS A 101 18.57 -10.77 3.59
CA LYS A 101 19.69 -11.70 3.30
C LYS A 101 19.32 -13.15 3.66
N ILE A 102 18.72 -13.38 4.81
CA ILE A 102 18.32 -14.73 5.25
C ILE A 102 17.24 -15.31 4.34
N CYS A 103 16.21 -14.52 3.99
CA CYS A 103 15.12 -14.98 3.16
C CYS A 103 15.51 -15.25 1.70
N ILE A 104 16.54 -14.58 1.18
CA ILE A 104 17.01 -14.77 -0.20
C ILE A 104 17.95 -15.96 -0.33
N LYS A 105 18.70 -16.30 0.72
CA LYS A 105 19.70 -17.37 0.68
C LYS A 105 19.21 -18.69 0.07
N PRO A 106 17.99 -19.20 0.34
CA PRO A 106 17.50 -20.43 -0.29
C PRO A 106 17.38 -20.35 -1.83
N LEU A 107 17.25 -19.14 -2.40
CA LEU A 107 17.17 -18.96 -3.86
C LEU A 107 18.48 -19.29 -4.58
N GLU A 108 19.62 -19.20 -3.89
CA GLU A 108 20.94 -19.53 -4.43
C GLU A 108 21.10 -21.03 -4.76
N LEU A 109 20.23 -21.89 -4.17
CA LEU A 109 20.23 -23.32 -4.45
C LEU A 109 19.64 -23.67 -5.83
N PHE A 110 18.90 -22.76 -6.43
CA PHE A 110 18.27 -22.98 -7.72
C PHE A 110 19.10 -22.39 -8.85
N HIS A 111 19.20 -23.10 -9.98
CA HIS A 111 20.02 -22.73 -11.12
C HIS A 111 19.22 -22.29 -12.36
N ALA A 112 17.91 -22.35 -12.29
CA ALA A 112 17.02 -21.95 -13.40
C ALA A 112 16.64 -20.46 -13.29
N PRO A 113 17.18 -19.57 -14.16
CA PRO A 113 17.11 -18.11 -13.98
C PRO A 113 15.71 -17.58 -13.75
N TYR A 114 14.76 -17.94 -14.62
CA TYR A 114 13.40 -17.42 -14.55
C TYR A 114 12.55 -18.08 -13.45
N VAL A 115 12.89 -19.31 -13.03
CA VAL A 115 12.28 -19.93 -11.83
C VAL A 115 12.70 -19.17 -10.59
N VAL A 116 14.00 -18.85 -10.45
CA VAL A 116 14.51 -18.04 -9.34
C VAL A 116 13.88 -16.66 -9.34
N LEU A 117 13.66 -16.06 -10.52
CA LEU A 117 12.97 -14.78 -10.65
C LEU A 117 11.53 -14.85 -10.11
N GLY A 118 10.76 -15.87 -10.49
CA GLY A 118 9.40 -16.08 -9.99
C GLY A 118 9.35 -16.35 -8.48
N LEU A 119 10.25 -17.20 -7.96
CA LEU A 119 10.37 -17.45 -6.52
C LEU A 119 10.82 -16.19 -5.77
N GLY A 120 11.72 -15.41 -6.36
CA GLY A 120 12.17 -14.12 -5.84
C GLY A 120 11.02 -13.12 -5.67
N TYR A 121 10.07 -13.09 -6.62
CA TYR A 121 8.86 -12.30 -6.47
C TYR A 121 8.04 -12.72 -5.23
N ILE A 122 7.83 -14.02 -5.03
CA ILE A 122 7.09 -14.54 -3.87
C ILE A 122 7.81 -14.15 -2.56
N VAL A 123 9.13 -14.36 -2.50
CA VAL A 123 9.95 -13.94 -1.35
C VAL A 123 9.82 -12.45 -1.10
N GLY A 124 9.86 -11.62 -2.15
CA GLY A 124 9.68 -10.18 -2.05
C GLY A 124 8.32 -9.78 -1.46
N GLN A 125 7.22 -10.43 -1.89
CA GLN A 125 5.89 -10.20 -1.33
C GLN A 125 5.79 -10.61 0.15
N ILE A 126 6.41 -11.70 0.55
CA ILE A 126 6.49 -12.13 1.96
C ILE A 126 7.29 -11.09 2.76
N LEU A 127 8.44 -10.67 2.26
CA LEU A 127 9.26 -9.63 2.89
C LEU A 127 8.52 -8.29 3.03
N ASN A 128 7.64 -7.95 2.08
CA ASN A 128 6.83 -6.73 2.15
C ASN A 128 5.88 -6.69 3.36
N ILE A 129 5.47 -7.83 3.89
CA ILE A 129 4.66 -7.90 5.12
C ILE A 129 5.41 -7.31 6.32
N PHE A 130 6.72 -7.53 6.38
CA PHE A 130 7.61 -7.09 7.47
C PHE A 130 8.28 -5.75 7.18
N ILE A 131 8.46 -5.41 5.89
CA ILE A 131 9.07 -4.17 5.40
C ILE A 131 8.04 -3.46 4.50
N PRO A 132 7.02 -2.80 5.07
CA PRO A 132 5.89 -2.24 4.33
C PRO A 132 6.23 -0.92 3.62
N SER A 133 7.47 -0.78 3.15
CA SER A 133 7.97 0.34 2.36
C SER A 133 8.38 -0.16 0.98
N ALA A 134 7.57 0.11 -0.04
CA ALA A 134 7.83 -0.37 -1.39
C ALA A 134 9.21 0.06 -1.92
N SER A 135 9.57 1.34 -1.75
CA SER A 135 10.88 1.85 -2.18
C SER A 135 12.02 1.32 -1.32
N GLY A 136 11.81 1.22 0.01
CA GLY A 136 12.82 0.67 0.93
C GLY A 136 13.12 -0.80 0.62
N LEU A 137 12.07 -1.62 0.49
CA LEU A 137 12.23 -3.03 0.10
C LEU A 137 12.85 -3.15 -1.29
N GLY A 138 12.40 -2.36 -2.27
CA GLY A 138 12.97 -2.36 -3.62
C GLY A 138 14.47 -2.09 -3.62
N LEU A 139 14.94 -1.09 -2.87
CA LEU A 139 16.37 -0.78 -2.73
C LEU A 139 17.15 -1.92 -2.06
N LEU A 140 16.60 -2.55 -1.00
CA LEU A 140 17.23 -3.70 -0.36
C LEU A 140 17.35 -4.90 -1.32
N LEU A 141 16.30 -5.17 -2.10
CA LEU A 141 16.31 -6.26 -3.09
C LEU A 141 17.27 -5.96 -4.25
N MET A 142 17.44 -4.69 -4.64
CA MET A 142 18.45 -4.29 -5.62
C MET A 142 19.88 -4.56 -5.13
N LEU A 143 20.15 -4.45 -3.83
CA LEU A 143 21.47 -4.72 -3.26
C LEU A 143 21.72 -6.21 -3.01
N THR A 144 20.68 -7.01 -2.85
CA THR A 144 20.80 -8.41 -2.41
C THR A 144 20.36 -9.43 -3.46
N MET A 145 19.15 -9.30 -4.00
CA MET A 145 18.56 -10.24 -4.95
C MET A 145 18.94 -9.96 -6.41
N TYR A 146 19.02 -8.68 -6.79
CA TYR A 146 19.33 -8.28 -8.16
C TYR A 146 20.65 -8.86 -8.68
N PRO A 147 21.77 -8.80 -7.94
CA PRO A 147 23.04 -9.41 -8.39
C PRO A 147 22.89 -10.92 -8.63
N ILE A 148 22.17 -11.63 -7.75
CA ILE A 148 21.94 -13.07 -7.89
C ILE A 148 21.17 -13.39 -9.18
N LEU A 149 20.08 -12.65 -9.46
CA LEU A 149 19.29 -12.85 -10.68
C LEU A 149 20.10 -12.59 -11.94
N VAL A 150 20.91 -11.52 -11.96
CA VAL A 150 21.76 -11.18 -13.10
C VAL A 150 22.87 -12.19 -13.28
N SER A 151 23.49 -12.70 -12.21
CA SER A 151 24.52 -13.76 -12.28
C SER A 151 23.97 -15.07 -12.83
N LEU A 152 22.71 -15.39 -12.53
CA LEU A 152 22.03 -16.56 -13.08
C LEU A 152 21.67 -16.38 -14.57
N GLY A 153 21.82 -15.18 -15.12
CA GLY A 153 21.58 -14.89 -16.53
C GLY A 153 20.22 -14.24 -16.84
N VAL A 154 19.50 -13.75 -15.83
CA VAL A 154 18.33 -12.87 -16.06
C VAL A 154 18.81 -11.50 -16.54
N SER A 155 18.12 -10.90 -17.52
CA SER A 155 18.48 -9.54 -17.94
C SER A 155 18.31 -8.52 -16.83
N LYS A 156 19.04 -7.41 -16.91
CA LYS A 156 18.86 -6.26 -16.01
C LYS A 156 17.42 -5.79 -15.98
N GLY A 157 16.76 -5.71 -17.15
CA GLY A 157 15.37 -5.30 -17.29
C GLY A 157 14.40 -6.25 -16.60
N GLY A 158 14.58 -7.57 -16.79
CA GLY A 158 13.75 -8.59 -16.16
C GLY A 158 13.87 -8.62 -14.63
N ALA A 159 15.09 -8.60 -14.11
CA ALA A 159 15.37 -8.57 -12.68
C ALA A 159 14.80 -7.28 -12.02
N THR A 160 15.00 -6.13 -12.65
CA THR A 160 14.51 -4.84 -12.12
C THR A 160 12.98 -4.77 -12.15
N ALA A 161 12.33 -5.26 -13.23
CA ALA A 161 10.87 -5.26 -13.33
C ALA A 161 10.22 -6.15 -12.25
N MET A 162 10.78 -7.32 -11.97
CA MET A 162 10.32 -8.18 -10.90
C MET A 162 10.48 -7.50 -9.53
N ILE A 163 11.65 -6.94 -9.23
CA ILE A 163 11.91 -6.26 -7.96
C ILE A 163 10.98 -5.05 -7.76
N ALA A 164 10.72 -4.27 -8.83
CA ALA A 164 9.78 -3.16 -8.76
C ALA A 164 8.37 -3.59 -8.31
N THR A 165 7.94 -4.81 -8.68
CA THR A 165 6.62 -5.35 -8.37
C THR A 165 6.56 -6.17 -7.07
N ALA A 166 7.69 -6.41 -6.40
CA ALA A 166 7.80 -7.25 -5.21
C ALA A 166 7.02 -6.76 -3.98
N SER A 167 6.38 -5.60 -4.06
CA SER A 167 5.54 -5.01 -3.00
C SER A 167 4.16 -4.59 -3.51
N CYS A 168 3.65 -5.26 -4.57
CA CYS A 168 2.44 -4.79 -5.25
C CYS A 168 1.12 -5.06 -4.48
N LEU A 169 1.11 -5.96 -3.50
CA LEU A 169 -0.12 -6.34 -2.79
C LEU A 169 -0.35 -5.56 -1.50
N ASP A 170 0.67 -4.89 -0.96
CA ASP A 170 0.58 -4.13 0.30
C ASP A 170 -0.08 -4.96 1.43
N LEU A 171 0.48 -6.16 1.69
CA LEU A 171 -0.08 -7.14 2.63
C LEU A 171 0.21 -6.80 4.09
N GLY A 172 -0.69 -7.24 4.95
CA GLY A 172 -0.49 -7.32 6.40
C GLY A 172 -0.80 -6.03 7.17
N PRO A 173 -0.80 -6.14 8.51
CA PRO A 173 -1.16 -5.03 9.41
C PRO A 173 -0.21 -3.83 9.37
N GLY A 174 1.01 -4.03 8.87
CA GLY A 174 1.98 -2.97 8.64
C GLY A 174 1.68 -2.10 7.41
N SER A 175 0.79 -2.51 6.53
CA SER A 175 0.39 -1.72 5.37
C SER A 175 -0.68 -0.69 5.74
N GLY A 176 -0.45 0.59 5.40
CA GLY A 176 -1.44 1.65 5.58
C GLY A 176 -2.70 1.41 4.75
N ASN A 177 -2.57 0.84 3.54
CA ASN A 177 -3.70 0.49 2.68
C ASN A 177 -4.54 -0.64 3.30
N ALA A 178 -3.89 -1.70 3.82
CA ALA A 178 -4.58 -2.80 4.48
C ALA A 178 -5.31 -2.34 5.75
N THR A 179 -4.65 -1.50 6.56
CA THR A 179 -5.23 -0.96 7.79
C THR A 179 -6.44 -0.05 7.50
N LEU A 180 -6.38 0.79 6.45
CA LEU A 180 -7.52 1.61 6.04
C LEU A 180 -8.67 0.73 5.51
N ALA A 181 -8.36 -0.28 4.69
CA ALA A 181 -9.36 -1.20 4.17
C ALA A 181 -10.08 -1.94 5.30
N ALA A 182 -9.34 -2.53 6.25
CA ALA A 182 -9.89 -3.20 7.42
C ALA A 182 -10.79 -2.27 8.23
N LYS A 183 -10.33 -1.04 8.52
CA LYS A 183 -11.10 -0.05 9.27
C LYS A 183 -12.41 0.33 8.57
N ASN A 184 -12.34 0.58 7.26
CA ASN A 184 -13.53 0.92 6.47
C ASN A 184 -14.46 -0.29 6.30
N ALA A 185 -13.94 -1.52 6.33
CA ALA A 185 -14.76 -2.73 6.38
C ALA A 185 -15.34 -3.03 7.77
N GLY A 186 -15.00 -2.24 8.80
CA GLY A 186 -15.48 -2.42 10.17
C GLY A 186 -14.90 -3.63 10.88
N MET A 187 -13.69 -4.09 10.50
CA MET A 187 -13.09 -5.31 11.04
C MET A 187 -11.68 -5.07 11.60
N ASP A 188 -11.23 -6.02 12.41
CA ASP A 188 -9.87 -6.08 12.94
C ASP A 188 -8.88 -6.32 11.80
N VAL A 189 -7.72 -5.65 11.83
CA VAL A 189 -6.72 -5.74 10.74
C VAL A 189 -6.06 -7.12 10.66
N ALA A 190 -5.90 -7.83 11.78
CA ALA A 190 -5.36 -9.19 11.76
C ALA A 190 -6.36 -10.16 11.12
N VAL A 191 -7.66 -9.99 11.39
CA VAL A 191 -8.73 -10.76 10.75
C VAL A 191 -8.80 -10.44 9.26
N TYR A 192 -8.74 -9.16 8.88
CA TYR A 192 -8.69 -8.75 7.48
C TYR A 192 -7.50 -9.39 6.74
N PHE A 193 -6.32 -9.37 7.35
CA PHE A 193 -5.12 -9.98 6.78
C PHE A 193 -5.27 -11.49 6.63
N ALA A 194 -5.60 -12.20 7.72
CA ALA A 194 -5.59 -13.67 7.71
C ALA A 194 -6.76 -14.28 6.93
N SER A 195 -7.97 -13.70 7.06
CA SER A 195 -9.18 -14.30 6.51
C SER A 195 -9.57 -13.79 5.11
N TYR A 196 -9.05 -12.63 4.70
CA TYR A 196 -9.42 -12.01 3.43
C TYR A 196 -8.22 -11.77 2.52
N GLN A 197 -7.14 -11.13 3.02
CA GLN A 197 -5.97 -10.88 2.16
C GLN A 197 -5.24 -12.16 1.80
N ILE A 198 -4.87 -13.02 2.76
CA ILE A 198 -4.07 -14.23 2.52
C ILE A 198 -4.72 -15.16 1.50
N PRO A 199 -6.01 -15.55 1.61
CA PRO A 199 -6.63 -16.47 0.66
C PRO A 199 -6.56 -15.97 -0.79
N VAL A 200 -6.83 -14.68 -1.01
CA VAL A 200 -6.75 -14.08 -2.35
C VAL A 200 -5.31 -13.88 -2.79
N ALA A 201 -4.44 -13.41 -1.88
CA ALA A 201 -3.04 -13.11 -2.18
C ALA A 201 -2.25 -14.34 -2.65
N ILE A 202 -2.49 -15.52 -2.09
CA ILE A 202 -1.81 -16.77 -2.51
C ILE A 202 -2.03 -17.01 -4.01
N GLY A 203 -3.27 -16.93 -4.48
CA GLY A 203 -3.61 -17.09 -5.90
C GLY A 203 -2.98 -15.99 -6.77
N VAL A 204 -3.07 -14.74 -6.31
CA VAL A 204 -2.48 -13.59 -7.03
C VAL A 204 -0.95 -13.72 -7.11
N MET A 205 -0.29 -14.05 -6.00
CA MET A 205 1.17 -14.25 -5.97
C MET A 205 1.62 -15.35 -6.93
N ALA A 206 0.90 -16.48 -6.95
CA ALA A 206 1.21 -17.57 -7.88
C ALA A 206 1.07 -17.13 -9.34
N VAL A 207 -0.04 -16.48 -9.70
CA VAL A 207 -0.28 -15.99 -11.07
C VAL A 207 0.77 -14.97 -11.49
N VAL A 208 1.11 -14.01 -10.63
CA VAL A 208 2.11 -12.97 -10.94
C VAL A 208 3.51 -13.58 -11.03
N ALA A 209 3.89 -14.50 -10.12
CA ALA A 209 5.19 -15.17 -10.17
C ALA A 209 5.36 -15.94 -11.48
N ILE A 210 4.38 -16.77 -11.84
CA ILE A 210 4.37 -17.54 -13.10
C ILE A 210 4.40 -16.57 -14.30
N SER A 211 3.61 -15.53 -14.27
CA SER A 211 3.60 -14.53 -15.34
C SER A 211 4.96 -13.85 -15.50
N HIS A 212 5.64 -13.49 -14.41
CA HIS A 212 7.00 -12.95 -14.49
C HIS A 212 7.98 -13.93 -15.13
N MET A 213 7.90 -15.23 -14.77
CA MET A 213 8.77 -16.27 -15.37
C MET A 213 8.69 -16.26 -16.91
N PHE A 214 7.48 -16.29 -17.46
CA PHE A 214 7.28 -16.33 -18.90
C PHE A 214 7.46 -14.99 -19.59
N VAL A 215 6.94 -13.93 -19.02
CA VAL A 215 6.98 -12.58 -19.63
C VAL A 215 8.42 -12.06 -19.69
N GLN A 216 9.20 -12.18 -18.60
CA GLN A 216 10.58 -11.70 -18.62
C GLN A 216 11.44 -12.56 -19.57
N GLN A 217 11.24 -13.88 -19.59
CA GLN A 217 11.91 -14.74 -20.55
C GLN A 217 11.56 -14.38 -22.01
N HIS A 218 10.32 -14.03 -22.29
CA HIS A 218 9.89 -13.61 -23.62
C HIS A 218 10.56 -12.29 -24.05
N PHE A 219 10.55 -11.28 -23.17
CA PHE A 219 11.22 -10.00 -23.43
C PHE A 219 12.73 -10.19 -23.66
N ASP A 220 13.39 -10.96 -22.80
CA ASP A 220 14.82 -11.22 -22.90
C ASP A 220 15.18 -11.92 -24.22
N LYS A 221 14.40 -12.92 -24.64
CA LYS A 221 14.57 -13.58 -25.95
C LYS A 221 14.38 -12.61 -27.12
N LYS A 222 13.36 -11.73 -27.03
CA LYS A 222 13.05 -10.75 -28.08
C LYS A 222 14.16 -9.70 -28.22
N GLU A 223 14.83 -9.34 -27.12
CA GLU A 223 15.95 -8.43 -27.09
C GLU A 223 17.30 -9.09 -27.43
N GLY A 224 17.29 -10.40 -27.74
CA GLY A 224 18.50 -11.17 -28.05
C GLY A 224 19.40 -11.43 -26.82
N HIS A 225 18.84 -11.27 -25.61
CA HIS A 225 19.58 -11.56 -24.37
C HIS A 225 19.70 -13.09 -24.21
N LEU A 226 20.94 -13.58 -24.21
CA LEU A 226 21.24 -14.97 -23.92
C LEU A 226 21.59 -15.10 -22.43
N ALA A 227 20.83 -15.95 -21.73
CA ALA A 227 21.10 -16.26 -20.33
C ALA A 227 22.45 -16.97 -20.21
N LYS A 228 23.52 -16.20 -20.00
CA LYS A 228 24.85 -16.72 -19.66
C LYS A 228 25.08 -16.53 -18.19
N LYS A 229 25.45 -17.61 -17.50
CA LYS A 229 25.87 -17.55 -16.11
C LYS A 229 27.13 -16.69 -16.00
N ILE A 230 27.10 -15.69 -15.15
CA ILE A 230 28.27 -14.84 -14.85
C ILE A 230 28.69 -15.23 -13.43
N ASP A 231 29.90 -15.76 -13.28
CA ASP A 231 30.46 -15.99 -11.96
C ASP A 231 30.74 -14.64 -11.30
N LEU A 232 29.88 -14.28 -10.36
CA LEU A 232 30.16 -13.17 -9.45
C LEU A 232 31.05 -13.71 -8.33
N GLU A 233 32.29 -13.24 -8.25
CA GLU A 233 33.12 -13.45 -7.07
C GLU A 233 32.35 -13.00 -5.83
N GLY A 234 32.36 -13.85 -4.79
CA GLY A 234 31.47 -13.83 -3.65
C GLY A 234 31.18 -12.45 -3.07
N HIS A 235 29.91 -12.22 -2.76
CA HIS A 235 29.49 -11.07 -1.98
C HIS A 235 30.06 -11.20 -0.58
N ALA A 236 31.09 -10.41 -0.29
CA ALA A 236 31.69 -10.33 1.04
C ALA A 236 30.55 -9.94 2.04
N GLU A 237 30.41 -10.73 3.10
CA GLU A 237 29.69 -10.29 4.29
C GLU A 237 30.36 -8.97 4.73
N GLY A 238 29.59 -7.87 4.73
CA GLY A 238 30.13 -6.59 5.19
C GLY A 238 30.51 -6.75 6.66
N GLU A 239 31.73 -6.37 7.01
CA GLU A 239 32.27 -6.47 8.37
C GLU A 239 31.39 -5.82 9.46
N ASP A 240 30.42 -4.99 9.07
CA ASP A 240 29.50 -4.22 9.94
C ASP A 240 28.07 -4.78 10.02
N ASP A 241 27.76 -5.95 9.45
CA ASP A 241 26.39 -6.48 9.52
C ASP A 241 26.04 -6.94 10.94
N PRO A 242 24.86 -6.60 11.48
CA PRO A 242 24.45 -7.06 12.80
C PRO A 242 24.22 -8.58 12.83
N SER A 243 24.20 -9.15 14.03
CA SER A 243 23.93 -10.58 14.24
C SER A 243 22.66 -11.06 13.52
N LYS A 244 22.65 -12.33 13.07
CA LYS A 244 21.48 -12.97 12.43
C LYS A 244 20.20 -12.88 13.28
N LEU A 245 20.31 -12.75 14.59
CA LEU A 245 19.19 -12.55 15.50
C LEU A 245 18.40 -11.26 15.22
N TYR A 246 19.04 -10.26 14.58
CA TYR A 246 18.35 -9.02 14.19
C TYR A 246 17.24 -9.26 13.17
N ALA A 247 17.26 -10.34 12.42
CA ALA A 247 16.18 -10.71 11.52
C ALA A 247 14.83 -10.95 12.23
N LEU A 248 14.84 -11.26 13.51
CA LEU A 248 13.62 -11.48 14.30
C LEU A 248 12.93 -10.16 14.66
N LEU A 249 13.65 -9.04 14.70
CA LEU A 249 13.12 -7.76 15.13
C LEU A 249 12.00 -7.21 14.21
N PRO A 250 12.14 -7.21 12.87
CA PRO A 250 11.05 -6.80 11.97
C PRO A 250 9.83 -7.74 12.02
N ILE A 251 10.01 -9.00 12.43
CA ILE A 251 8.95 -10.01 12.51
C ILE A 251 8.12 -9.84 13.79
N LEU A 252 8.74 -9.33 14.86
CA LEU A 252 8.17 -9.26 16.20
C LEU A 252 6.81 -8.57 16.27
N PRO A 253 6.56 -7.39 15.63
CA PRO A 253 5.26 -6.75 15.71
C PRO A 253 4.15 -7.61 15.12
N LEU A 254 4.39 -8.22 13.95
CA LEU A 254 3.39 -9.09 13.31
C LEU A 254 3.08 -10.31 14.18
N PHE A 255 4.11 -10.92 14.78
CA PHE A 255 3.95 -12.03 15.72
C PHE A 255 3.05 -11.62 16.88
N LEU A 256 3.32 -10.49 17.53
CA LEU A 256 2.50 -9.96 18.63
C LEU A 256 1.05 -9.71 18.21
N ILE A 257 0.85 -9.06 17.06
CA ILE A 257 -0.48 -8.73 16.55
C ILE A 257 -1.29 -10.01 16.27
N LEU A 258 -0.69 -11.01 15.65
CA LEU A 258 -1.40 -12.25 15.29
C LEU A 258 -1.69 -13.11 16.52
N VAL A 259 -0.69 -13.34 17.38
CA VAL A 259 -0.84 -14.18 18.57
C VAL A 259 -1.89 -13.62 19.52
N PHE A 260 -1.87 -12.30 19.77
CA PHE A 260 -2.82 -11.64 20.66
C PHE A 260 -4.02 -11.03 19.91
N SER A 261 -4.51 -11.71 18.88
CA SER A 261 -5.69 -11.34 18.11
C SER A 261 -6.85 -12.28 18.41
N LYS A 262 -8.01 -12.00 17.81
CA LYS A 262 -9.18 -12.91 17.84
C LYS A 262 -8.90 -14.28 17.21
N LEU A 263 -7.79 -14.45 16.49
CA LEU A 263 -7.42 -15.71 15.84
C LEU A 263 -6.82 -16.72 16.82
N PHE A 264 -6.12 -16.27 17.89
CA PHE A 264 -5.44 -17.14 18.86
C PHE A 264 -5.78 -16.79 20.30
N ILE A 265 -5.23 -15.72 20.87
CA ILE A 265 -5.41 -15.34 22.30
C ILE A 265 -6.26 -14.07 22.37
N ALA A 266 -7.57 -14.21 22.29
CA ALA A 266 -8.52 -13.09 22.29
C ALA A 266 -8.67 -12.38 23.65
N SER A 267 -8.17 -12.99 24.75
CA SER A 267 -8.22 -12.41 26.10
C SER A 267 -7.29 -11.21 26.28
N ILE A 268 -6.21 -11.15 25.50
CA ILE A 268 -5.24 -10.05 25.51
C ILE A 268 -5.46 -9.19 24.25
N LYS A 269 -5.78 -7.92 24.46
CA LYS A 269 -6.01 -6.97 23.35
C LYS A 269 -4.70 -6.32 22.95
N MET A 270 -4.12 -6.76 21.85
CA MET A 270 -2.90 -6.18 21.27
C MET A 270 -3.28 -5.36 20.03
N ASP A 271 -3.13 -4.05 20.11
CA ASP A 271 -3.25 -3.18 18.95
C ASP A 271 -1.90 -2.99 18.25
N VAL A 272 -1.95 -2.52 17.01
CA VAL A 272 -0.74 -2.37 16.16
C VAL A 272 0.26 -1.39 16.76
N VAL A 273 -0.21 -0.29 17.36
CA VAL A 273 0.68 0.75 17.95
C VAL A 273 1.42 0.19 19.14
N THR A 274 0.71 -0.51 20.03
CA THR A 274 1.29 -1.18 21.20
C THR A 274 2.34 -2.21 20.79
N ALA A 275 2.05 -3.04 19.78
CA ALA A 275 3.00 -4.00 19.25
C ALA A 275 4.27 -3.32 18.68
N MET A 276 4.12 -2.20 17.96
CA MET A 276 5.27 -1.44 17.45
C MET A 276 6.11 -0.83 18.57
N ILE A 277 5.48 -0.27 19.62
CA ILE A 277 6.20 0.30 20.76
C ILE A 277 6.96 -0.79 21.54
N ILE A 278 6.36 -1.94 21.81
CA ILE A 278 7.05 -3.06 22.43
C ILE A 278 8.25 -3.48 21.57
N SER A 279 8.05 -3.63 20.28
CA SER A 279 9.09 -4.09 19.37
C SER A 279 10.24 -3.11 19.23
N ILE A 280 9.99 -1.79 19.29
CA ILE A 280 11.07 -0.80 19.25
C ILE A 280 11.88 -0.83 20.55
N ILE A 281 11.24 -1.02 21.71
CA ILE A 281 11.93 -1.15 23.00
C ILE A 281 12.83 -2.38 22.98
N VAL A 282 12.32 -3.53 22.51
CA VAL A 282 13.13 -4.76 22.37
C VAL A 282 14.31 -4.49 21.43
N SER A 283 14.11 -3.82 20.32
CA SER A 283 15.16 -3.50 19.35
C SER A 283 16.23 -2.55 19.95
N MET A 284 15.83 -1.61 20.78
CA MET A 284 16.77 -0.74 21.52
C MET A 284 17.60 -1.53 22.53
N ILE A 285 17.04 -2.54 23.18
CA ILE A 285 17.80 -3.43 24.07
C ILE A 285 18.85 -4.20 23.26
N PHE A 286 18.51 -4.72 22.07
CA PHE A 286 19.46 -5.38 21.17
C PHE A 286 20.60 -4.42 20.77
N GLU A 287 20.27 -3.18 20.39
CA GLU A 287 21.27 -2.17 20.05
C GLU A 287 22.16 -1.79 21.24
N TYR A 288 21.60 -1.69 22.46
CA TYR A 288 22.37 -1.42 23.64
C TYR A 288 23.36 -2.56 23.97
N VAL A 289 22.91 -3.81 23.87
CA VAL A 289 23.80 -4.97 24.07
C VAL A 289 24.93 -4.98 23.04
N ARG A 290 24.65 -4.58 21.79
CA ARG A 290 25.65 -4.54 20.71
C ARG A 290 26.64 -3.39 20.87
N LYS A 291 26.15 -2.16 21.10
CA LYS A 291 26.97 -0.94 21.08
C LYS A 291 27.55 -0.55 22.44
N ARG A 292 26.92 -0.96 23.52
CA ARG A 292 27.28 -0.58 24.91
C ARG A 292 27.28 0.93 25.14
N ASP A 293 26.60 1.71 24.30
CA ASP A 293 26.44 3.18 24.40
C ASP A 293 24.97 3.54 24.51
N LEU A 294 24.49 3.81 25.72
CA LEU A 294 23.10 4.19 25.98
C LEU A 294 22.73 5.52 25.31
N LYS A 295 23.68 6.46 25.26
CA LYS A 295 23.45 7.79 24.67
C LYS A 295 23.19 7.69 23.18
N GLU A 296 23.97 6.88 22.47
CA GLU A 296 23.79 6.62 21.05
C GLU A 296 22.45 5.90 20.76
N VAL A 297 22.11 4.89 21.57
CA VAL A 297 20.86 4.14 21.44
C VAL A 297 19.65 5.06 21.65
N LEU A 298 19.64 5.87 22.73
CA LEU A 298 18.55 6.82 22.96
C LEU A 298 18.44 7.88 21.84
N LYS A 299 19.57 8.37 21.34
CA LYS A 299 19.58 9.29 20.19
C LYS A 299 19.02 8.64 18.94
N SER A 300 19.24 7.34 18.72
CA SER A 300 18.72 6.63 17.56
C SER A 300 17.18 6.52 17.57
N MET A 301 16.53 6.60 18.73
CA MET A 301 15.06 6.62 18.84
C MET A 301 14.44 7.83 18.12
N GLN A 302 15.19 8.93 17.95
CA GLN A 302 14.70 10.08 17.16
C GLN A 302 14.31 9.69 15.74
N ILE A 303 14.95 8.68 15.15
CA ILE A 303 14.65 8.18 13.81
C ILE A 303 13.23 7.60 13.73
N PHE A 304 12.77 6.97 14.81
CA PHE A 304 11.38 6.51 14.92
C PHE A 304 10.41 7.69 14.87
N PHE A 305 10.65 8.73 15.67
CA PHE A 305 9.79 9.92 15.70
C PHE A 305 9.82 10.70 14.37
N ASP A 306 10.99 10.81 13.74
CA ASP A 306 11.12 11.43 12.41
C ASP A 306 10.35 10.64 11.35
N GLY A 307 10.35 9.31 11.44
CA GLY A 307 9.53 8.43 10.60
C GLY A 307 8.04 8.69 10.79
N MET A 308 7.60 8.82 12.03
CA MET A 308 6.21 9.15 12.38
C MET A 308 5.80 10.51 11.79
N GLY A 309 6.60 11.56 11.99
CA GLY A 309 6.33 12.90 11.49
C GLY A 309 6.26 12.98 9.97
N THR A 310 7.19 12.30 9.29
CA THR A 310 7.19 12.20 7.82
C THR A 310 5.89 11.58 7.31
N GLN A 311 5.43 10.52 7.96
CA GLN A 311 4.24 9.79 7.53
C GLN A 311 2.94 10.52 7.87
N PHE A 312 2.92 11.28 8.97
CA PHE A 312 1.83 12.20 9.26
C PHE A 312 1.63 13.18 8.10
N ALA A 313 2.69 13.90 7.71
CA ALA A 313 2.64 14.89 6.65
C ALA A 313 2.30 14.30 5.27
N ALA A 314 2.76 13.08 4.97
CA ALA A 314 2.58 12.48 3.65
C ALA A 314 1.25 11.71 3.50
N VAL A 315 0.82 10.97 4.53
CA VAL A 315 -0.26 10.00 4.45
C VAL A 315 -1.47 10.40 5.26
N VAL A 316 -1.31 10.78 6.53
CA VAL A 316 -2.47 11.13 7.37
C VAL A 316 -3.21 12.34 6.80
N THR A 317 -2.48 13.36 6.38
CA THR A 317 -3.07 14.54 5.71
C THR A 317 -3.78 14.17 4.40
N LEU A 318 -3.26 13.18 3.66
CA LEU A 318 -3.88 12.71 2.42
C LEU A 318 -5.18 11.96 2.68
N ILE A 319 -5.23 11.11 3.71
CA ILE A 319 -6.45 10.40 4.14
C ILE A 319 -7.53 11.42 4.51
N VAL A 320 -7.18 12.43 5.33
CA VAL A 320 -8.13 13.47 5.72
C VAL A 320 -8.64 14.24 4.49
N ALA A 321 -7.75 14.65 3.58
CA ALA A 321 -8.13 15.36 2.36
C ALA A 321 -9.07 14.50 1.47
N GLY A 322 -8.78 13.21 1.33
CA GLY A 322 -9.64 12.26 0.59
C GLY A 322 -11.01 12.11 1.22
N GLU A 323 -11.08 11.98 2.55
CA GLU A 323 -12.37 11.88 3.26
C GLU A 323 -13.18 13.18 3.22
N VAL A 324 -12.52 14.34 3.23
CA VAL A 324 -13.19 15.65 3.04
C VAL A 324 -13.78 15.74 1.63
N PHE A 325 -13.05 15.27 0.61
CA PHE A 325 -13.56 15.18 -0.75
C PHE A 325 -14.76 14.22 -0.85
N ALA A 326 -14.65 13.03 -0.26
CA ALA A 326 -15.73 12.04 -0.21
C ALA A 326 -16.97 12.57 0.51
N LYS A 327 -16.81 13.32 1.63
CA LYS A 327 -17.89 14.00 2.32
C LYS A 327 -18.58 15.03 1.44
N GLY A 328 -17.82 15.81 0.69
CA GLY A 328 -18.36 16.77 -0.28
C GLY A 328 -19.23 16.10 -1.33
N LEU A 329 -18.73 15.02 -1.97
CA LEU A 329 -19.49 14.22 -2.95
C LEU A 329 -20.78 13.63 -2.37
N THR A 330 -20.71 13.11 -1.14
CA THR A 330 -21.88 12.55 -0.46
C THR A 330 -22.90 13.64 -0.11
N SER A 331 -22.45 14.77 0.44
CA SER A 331 -23.32 15.86 0.90
C SER A 331 -24.09 16.53 -0.25
N ILE A 332 -23.48 16.63 -1.43
CA ILE A 332 -24.14 17.18 -2.63
C ILE A 332 -25.07 16.16 -3.33
N GLY A 333 -25.13 14.91 -2.83
CA GLY A 333 -26.01 13.84 -3.35
C GLY A 333 -25.47 13.15 -4.62
N ALA A 334 -24.19 13.35 -4.97
CA ALA A 334 -23.60 12.75 -6.17
C ALA A 334 -23.51 11.22 -6.07
N ILE A 335 -23.14 10.69 -4.91
CA ILE A 335 -23.00 9.25 -4.69
C ILE A 335 -24.33 8.53 -4.91
N ASP A 336 -25.43 9.07 -4.36
CA ASP A 336 -26.76 8.48 -4.53
C ASP A 336 -27.19 8.44 -5.98
N THR A 337 -26.88 9.49 -6.74
CA THR A 337 -27.23 9.58 -8.16
C THR A 337 -26.39 8.61 -9.01
N ILE A 338 -25.10 8.48 -8.72
CA ILE A 338 -24.22 7.53 -9.41
C ILE A 338 -24.68 6.10 -9.17
N ILE A 339 -25.01 5.75 -7.91
CA ILE A 339 -25.47 4.40 -7.56
C ILE A 339 -26.80 4.09 -8.25
N LYS A 340 -27.77 5.00 -8.20
CA LYS A 340 -29.06 4.83 -8.89
C LYS A 340 -28.87 4.70 -10.42
N GLY A 341 -27.99 5.51 -11.00
CA GLY A 341 -27.67 5.43 -12.42
C GLY A 341 -27.07 4.08 -12.79
N ALA A 342 -26.15 3.58 -11.99
CA ALA A 342 -25.52 2.27 -12.19
C ALA A 342 -26.56 1.13 -12.05
N GLN A 343 -27.44 1.18 -11.04
CA GLN A 343 -28.52 0.21 -10.86
C GLN A 343 -29.51 0.23 -12.05
N ASN A 344 -29.89 1.40 -12.51
CA ASN A 344 -30.79 1.54 -13.67
C ASN A 344 -30.14 1.04 -14.97
N ALA A 345 -28.80 1.10 -15.08
CA ALA A 345 -28.03 0.55 -16.18
C ALA A 345 -27.77 -0.96 -16.04
N GLY A 346 -28.32 -1.61 -15.03
CA GLY A 346 -28.17 -3.05 -14.80
C GLY A 346 -26.85 -3.46 -14.12
N PHE A 347 -26.07 -2.51 -13.60
CA PHE A 347 -24.85 -2.82 -12.85
C PHE A 347 -25.23 -3.38 -11.47
N GLY A 348 -25.01 -4.68 -11.28
CA GLY A 348 -25.05 -5.32 -9.97
C GLY A 348 -23.83 -5.00 -9.11
N SER A 349 -23.71 -5.70 -7.97
CA SER A 349 -22.59 -5.54 -7.03
C SER A 349 -21.22 -5.75 -7.68
N LEU A 350 -21.08 -6.76 -8.54
CA LEU A 350 -19.87 -7.03 -9.32
C LEU A 350 -19.52 -5.85 -10.22
N GLY A 351 -20.48 -5.36 -11.00
CA GLY A 351 -20.26 -4.24 -11.92
C GLY A 351 -19.81 -2.98 -11.19
N MET A 352 -20.41 -2.67 -10.03
CA MET A 352 -20.01 -1.52 -9.24
C MET A 352 -18.62 -1.68 -8.61
N THR A 353 -18.27 -2.88 -8.16
CA THR A 353 -16.92 -3.18 -7.66
C THR A 353 -15.87 -3.02 -8.77
N LEU A 354 -16.19 -3.46 -10.01
CA LEU A 354 -15.32 -3.28 -11.17
C LEU A 354 -15.13 -1.78 -11.50
N VAL A 355 -16.18 -0.98 -11.44
CA VAL A 355 -16.09 0.47 -11.66
C VAL A 355 -15.20 1.14 -10.62
N MET A 356 -15.43 0.87 -9.33
CA MET A 356 -14.62 1.44 -8.25
C MET A 356 -13.15 1.01 -8.34
N THR A 357 -12.91 -0.27 -8.64
CA THR A 357 -11.55 -0.81 -8.84
C THR A 357 -10.90 -0.19 -10.06
N GLY A 358 -11.63 -0.05 -11.17
CA GLY A 358 -11.14 0.57 -12.41
C GLY A 358 -10.72 2.04 -12.22
N VAL A 359 -11.48 2.82 -11.46
CA VAL A 359 -11.11 4.19 -11.09
C VAL A 359 -9.77 4.21 -10.34
N ILE A 360 -9.59 3.31 -9.37
CA ILE A 360 -8.33 3.19 -8.63
C ILE A 360 -7.18 2.81 -9.56
N VAL A 361 -7.37 1.85 -10.47
CA VAL A 361 -6.35 1.42 -11.45
C VAL A 361 -5.88 2.60 -12.30
N VAL A 362 -6.80 3.28 -12.97
CA VAL A 362 -6.47 4.40 -13.86
C VAL A 362 -5.77 5.52 -13.08
N ALA A 363 -6.33 5.91 -11.94
CA ALA A 363 -5.75 6.96 -11.11
C ALA A 363 -4.35 6.57 -10.59
N SER A 364 -4.13 5.32 -10.16
CA SER A 364 -2.83 4.85 -9.66
C SER A 364 -1.75 4.87 -10.74
N ILE A 365 -2.06 4.46 -11.97
CA ILE A 365 -1.13 4.51 -13.11
C ILE A 365 -0.76 5.96 -13.43
N VAL A 366 -1.75 6.83 -13.55
CA VAL A 366 -1.56 8.23 -13.95
C VAL A 366 -0.81 9.02 -12.88
N MET A 367 -1.14 8.81 -11.61
CA MET A 367 -0.51 9.52 -10.48
C MET A 367 0.85 8.94 -10.07
N GLY A 368 1.18 7.71 -10.49
CA GLY A 368 2.36 6.98 -9.99
C GLY A 368 2.27 6.67 -8.50
N SER A 369 1.08 6.56 -7.94
CA SER A 369 0.84 6.32 -6.52
C SER A 369 -0.43 5.52 -6.33
N GLY A 370 -0.36 4.38 -5.64
CA GLY A 370 -1.54 3.60 -5.25
C GLY A 370 -2.24 4.20 -4.03
N ASN A 371 -1.48 4.79 -3.11
CA ASN A 371 -2.02 5.29 -1.84
C ASN A 371 -3.00 6.45 -2.05
N ALA A 372 -2.64 7.42 -2.89
CA ALA A 372 -3.46 8.61 -3.08
C ALA A 372 -4.88 8.31 -3.59
N PRO A 373 -5.09 7.57 -4.70
CA PRO A 373 -6.43 7.24 -5.14
C PRO A 373 -7.14 6.30 -4.19
N PHE A 374 -6.44 5.31 -3.58
CA PHE A 374 -7.08 4.43 -2.63
C PHE A 374 -7.60 5.19 -1.41
N PHE A 375 -6.81 6.06 -0.80
CA PHE A 375 -7.23 6.84 0.35
C PHE A 375 -8.37 7.83 0.03
N ALA A 376 -8.40 8.37 -1.19
CA ALA A 376 -9.47 9.24 -1.63
C ALA A 376 -10.80 8.52 -1.81
N PHE A 377 -10.80 7.28 -2.30
CA PHE A 377 -12.03 6.58 -2.70
C PHE A 377 -12.45 5.45 -1.74
N ALA A 378 -11.53 4.91 -0.91
CA ALA A 378 -11.86 3.83 0.01
C ALA A 378 -12.95 4.20 1.03
N ALA A 379 -13.05 5.48 1.41
CA ALA A 379 -14.09 5.96 2.32
C ALA A 379 -15.52 5.89 1.72
N LEU A 380 -15.64 5.80 0.39
CA LEU A 380 -16.95 5.67 -0.30
C LEU A 380 -17.43 4.21 -0.33
N ALA A 381 -16.51 3.26 -0.32
CA ALA A 381 -16.79 1.84 -0.51
C ALA A 381 -17.84 1.28 0.47
N PRO A 382 -17.83 1.59 1.78
CA PRO A 382 -18.85 1.08 2.70
C PRO A 382 -20.27 1.51 2.35
N ALA A 383 -20.45 2.78 1.97
CA ALA A 383 -21.77 3.30 1.62
C ALA A 383 -22.28 2.70 0.29
N VAL A 384 -21.39 2.51 -0.67
CA VAL A 384 -21.70 1.89 -1.96
C VAL A 384 -22.02 0.40 -1.76
N ALA A 385 -21.20 -0.33 -1.03
CA ALA A 385 -21.38 -1.75 -0.75
C ALA A 385 -22.71 -2.03 -0.03
N ALA A 386 -23.04 -1.21 1.00
CA ALA A 386 -24.29 -1.33 1.71
C ALA A 386 -25.53 -1.18 0.80
N LYS A 387 -25.48 -0.24 -0.16
CA LYS A 387 -26.57 -0.05 -1.13
C LYS A 387 -26.64 -1.15 -2.20
N MET A 388 -25.52 -1.84 -2.45
CA MET A 388 -25.44 -3.00 -3.34
C MET A 388 -25.72 -4.33 -2.63
N GLY A 389 -25.96 -4.32 -1.31
CA GLY A 389 -26.25 -5.51 -0.51
C GLY A 389 -25.07 -6.46 -0.36
N ILE A 390 -23.82 -5.96 -0.41
CA ILE A 390 -22.61 -6.77 -0.20
C ILE A 390 -21.80 -6.27 0.98
N ALA A 391 -20.96 -7.17 1.54
CA ALA A 391 -20.03 -6.79 2.58
C ALA A 391 -18.98 -5.79 2.03
N PRO A 392 -18.64 -4.69 2.76
CA PRO A 392 -17.70 -3.70 2.31
C PRO A 392 -16.33 -4.27 1.91
N VAL A 393 -15.91 -5.37 2.55
CA VAL A 393 -14.64 -6.04 2.26
C VAL A 393 -14.53 -6.55 0.81
N LEU A 394 -15.64 -7.00 0.21
CA LEU A 394 -15.68 -7.49 -1.17
C LEU A 394 -15.42 -6.38 -2.20
N MET A 395 -15.59 -5.13 -1.81
CA MET A 395 -15.24 -3.97 -2.64
C MET A 395 -13.86 -3.41 -2.27
N LEU A 396 -13.56 -3.32 -0.97
CA LEU A 396 -12.32 -2.72 -0.47
C LEU A 396 -11.07 -3.55 -0.79
N LEU A 397 -11.16 -4.89 -0.74
CA LEU A 397 -10.01 -5.76 -1.02
C LEU A 397 -9.52 -5.63 -2.47
N PRO A 398 -10.36 -5.77 -3.51
CA PRO A 398 -9.90 -5.57 -4.89
C PRO A 398 -9.45 -4.12 -5.15
N MET A 399 -10.08 -3.10 -4.55
CA MET A 399 -9.62 -1.71 -4.64
C MET A 399 -8.21 -1.54 -4.03
N GLN A 400 -7.95 -2.15 -2.88
CA GLN A 400 -6.66 -2.08 -2.20
C GLN A 400 -5.56 -2.78 -3.00
N PHE A 401 -5.79 -4.01 -3.47
CA PHE A 401 -4.80 -4.72 -4.28
C PHE A 401 -4.58 -4.03 -5.63
N ALA A 402 -5.64 -3.55 -6.26
CA ALA A 402 -5.55 -2.81 -7.50
C ALA A 402 -4.70 -1.54 -7.37
N ALA A 403 -4.78 -0.84 -6.25
CA ALA A 403 -3.95 0.35 -6.00
C ALA A 403 -2.45 0.04 -6.02
N GLY A 404 -2.05 -1.04 -5.34
CA GLY A 404 -0.66 -1.48 -5.30
C GLY A 404 -0.19 -2.10 -6.63
N ILE A 405 -1.02 -2.91 -7.27
CA ILE A 405 -0.73 -3.55 -8.57
C ILE A 405 -0.57 -2.48 -9.66
N ALA A 406 -1.53 -1.57 -9.78
CA ALA A 406 -1.57 -0.59 -10.87
C ALA A 406 -0.45 0.46 -10.79
N ARG A 407 -0.05 0.90 -9.59
CA ARG A 407 1.08 1.85 -9.45
C ARG A 407 2.37 1.32 -10.08
N ASN A 408 2.59 -0.01 -10.06
CA ASN A 408 3.83 -0.62 -10.56
C ASN A 408 3.89 -0.69 -12.11
N VAL A 409 2.83 -0.34 -12.80
CA VAL A 409 2.80 -0.13 -14.25
C VAL A 409 3.08 1.34 -14.61
N SER A 410 3.20 2.22 -13.63
CA SER A 410 3.51 3.64 -13.85
C SER A 410 5.01 3.90 -13.82
N PRO A 411 5.59 4.54 -14.86
CA PRO A 411 7.03 4.83 -14.89
C PRO A 411 7.45 5.92 -13.89
N ILE A 412 6.51 6.63 -13.28
CA ILE A 412 6.78 7.70 -12.30
C ILE A 412 6.60 7.26 -10.85
N THR A 413 6.28 5.99 -10.61
CA THR A 413 6.14 5.46 -9.24
C THR A 413 7.50 5.46 -8.53
N ALA A 414 7.50 5.84 -7.25
CA ALA A 414 8.71 6.01 -6.47
C ALA A 414 9.61 4.75 -6.45
N VAL A 415 9.03 3.55 -6.32
CA VAL A 415 9.81 2.30 -6.36
C VAL A 415 10.41 2.07 -7.75
N VAL A 416 9.65 2.29 -8.84
CA VAL A 416 10.14 2.12 -10.22
C VAL A 416 11.31 3.07 -10.50
N VAL A 417 11.19 4.35 -10.09
CA VAL A 417 12.26 5.34 -10.23
C VAL A 417 13.49 4.97 -9.40
N ALA A 418 13.29 4.50 -8.16
CA ALA A 418 14.38 4.13 -7.27
C ALA A 418 15.20 2.94 -7.82
N VAL A 419 14.54 1.86 -8.26
CA VAL A 419 15.24 0.69 -8.82
C VAL A 419 15.83 0.96 -10.19
N SER A 420 15.21 1.85 -10.99
CA SER A 420 15.75 2.34 -12.26
C SER A 420 17.10 3.04 -12.08
N GLY A 421 17.23 3.87 -11.04
CA GLY A 421 18.47 4.59 -10.74
C GLY A 421 19.65 3.68 -10.43
N ILE A 422 19.41 2.49 -9.84
CA ILE A 422 20.48 1.51 -9.54
C ILE A 422 20.79 0.64 -10.76
N SER A 423 19.76 0.13 -11.44
CA SER A 423 19.93 -0.79 -12.58
C SER A 423 20.33 -0.11 -13.88
N ASN A 424 20.17 1.21 -13.97
CA ASN A 424 20.26 2.00 -15.22
C ASN A 424 19.27 1.50 -16.31
N VAL A 425 18.16 0.88 -15.93
CA VAL A 425 17.07 0.51 -16.83
C VAL A 425 16.04 1.64 -16.85
N PRO A 426 15.63 2.16 -18.01
CA PRO A 426 14.65 3.24 -18.09
C PRO A 426 13.33 2.90 -17.38
N PRO A 427 12.72 3.82 -16.60
CA PRO A 427 11.46 3.54 -15.89
C PRO A 427 10.32 3.06 -16.79
N ILE A 428 10.25 3.56 -18.03
CA ILE A 428 9.23 3.15 -19.00
C ILE A 428 9.41 1.69 -19.43
N GLU A 429 10.65 1.19 -19.49
CA GLU A 429 10.93 -0.20 -19.81
C GLU A 429 10.53 -1.13 -18.67
N ILE A 430 10.80 -0.72 -17.42
CA ILE A 430 10.36 -1.42 -16.22
C ILE A 430 8.81 -1.53 -16.22
N ALA A 431 8.12 -0.41 -16.49
CA ALA A 431 6.67 -0.36 -16.55
C ALA A 431 6.09 -1.28 -17.65
N LYS A 432 6.68 -1.29 -18.84
CA LYS A 432 6.28 -2.19 -19.94
C LYS A 432 6.43 -3.67 -19.57
N ARG A 433 7.57 -4.05 -18.98
CA ARG A 433 7.84 -5.43 -18.56
C ARG A 433 6.95 -5.87 -17.40
N SER A 434 6.48 -4.94 -16.57
CA SER A 434 5.56 -5.18 -15.46
C SER A 434 4.09 -5.24 -15.88
N ALA A 435 3.71 -4.65 -17.02
CA ALA A 435 2.31 -4.45 -17.39
C ALA A 435 1.49 -5.75 -17.48
N ILE A 436 2.03 -6.78 -18.14
CA ILE A 436 1.33 -8.07 -18.27
C ILE A 436 1.23 -8.81 -16.92
N PRO A 437 2.31 -9.00 -16.13
CA PRO A 437 2.23 -9.59 -14.80
C PRO A 437 1.23 -8.88 -13.88
N MET A 438 1.24 -7.55 -13.88
CA MET A 438 0.32 -6.76 -13.07
C MET A 438 -1.12 -6.84 -13.58
N GLY A 439 -1.34 -6.86 -14.89
CA GLY A 439 -2.68 -7.06 -15.48
C GLY A 439 -3.28 -8.42 -15.10
N LEU A 440 -2.50 -9.50 -15.20
CA LEU A 440 -2.92 -10.84 -14.77
C LEU A 440 -3.13 -10.92 -13.25
N GLY A 441 -2.30 -10.23 -12.45
CA GLY A 441 -2.48 -10.12 -11.01
C GLY A 441 -3.78 -9.40 -10.64
N LEU A 442 -4.17 -8.36 -11.37
CA LEU A 442 -5.44 -7.67 -11.19
C LEU A 442 -6.63 -8.58 -11.50
N LEU A 443 -6.58 -9.33 -12.61
CA LEU A 443 -7.60 -10.31 -12.96
C LEU A 443 -7.71 -11.40 -11.88
N ALA A 444 -6.58 -11.95 -11.43
CA ALA A 444 -6.56 -12.93 -10.35
C ALA A 444 -7.13 -12.37 -9.04
N THR A 445 -6.90 -11.10 -8.74
CA THR A 445 -7.49 -10.42 -7.58
C THR A 445 -9.02 -10.39 -7.66
N LEU A 446 -9.56 -9.98 -8.80
CA LEU A 446 -11.01 -9.92 -9.00
C LEU A 446 -11.63 -11.33 -8.92
N ILE A 447 -11.07 -12.29 -9.64
CA ILE A 447 -11.55 -13.67 -9.61
C ILE A 447 -11.48 -14.22 -8.18
N GLY A 448 -10.32 -14.12 -7.52
CA GLY A 448 -10.14 -14.62 -6.15
C GLY A 448 -11.08 -13.97 -5.14
N THR A 449 -11.33 -12.66 -5.24
CA THR A 449 -12.28 -11.96 -4.36
C THR A 449 -13.70 -12.54 -4.48
N PHE A 450 -14.19 -12.74 -5.69
CA PHE A 450 -15.56 -13.20 -5.92
C PHE A 450 -15.74 -14.72 -5.88
N THR A 451 -14.67 -15.52 -5.85
CA THR A 451 -14.74 -16.97 -5.76
C THR A 451 -14.41 -17.53 -4.38
N LEU A 452 -13.53 -16.84 -3.62
CA LEU A 452 -13.04 -17.33 -2.33
C LEU A 452 -13.69 -16.64 -1.13
N LEU A 453 -14.25 -15.42 -1.34
CA LEU A 453 -14.84 -14.64 -0.27
C LEU A 453 -16.36 -14.58 -0.47
N HIS A 454 -17.09 -15.39 0.28
CA HIS A 454 -18.56 -15.45 0.29
C HIS A 454 -19.14 -14.84 1.53
#